data_2f270a0f96fdfd51784bfe1e5091f9d6
#
_entry.id   2f270a0f96fdfd51784bfe1e5091f9d6
#
_cell.length_a   1.000
_cell.length_b   1.000
_cell.length_c   1.000
_cell.angle_alpha   90.00
_cell.angle_beta   90.00
_cell.angle_gamma   90.00
#
_symmetry.space_group_name_H-M   'P 1'
#
loop_
_entity.id
_entity.type
_entity.pdbx_description
1 polymer ?
#
loop_
_entity_poly.entity_id
_entity_poly.type
_entity_poly.pdbx_seq_one_letter_code
_entity_poly.pdbx_strand_id
1 'polypeptide(L)'
;MRRVLLMMMLMFTLGMSAQTIVERVAFQATLNGKIPVRVAFEVDAEKTAAGEIYYPKAKNPAPILIVGYKMPDGDYYLREFNSKGEVTGILHVERKAGKFSGYWTNPRTEEGLRFTNLRTIAFPKACGGKLLPEDPAHIGREYRYSFYHTGMNEMMGGTATFKGAGKNRIHFDISNVPGNIAEGKSEQGRPAVLHGNQFVYNNVNECGYGFKAIFYKQFVVFETTSDYSTTTDCFGAHTTFDGVYIKVKE
;
A
#
# COMPACT_ATOMS: atom_id res chain seq x y z
N MET A 1 -10.45 50.71 35.80
CA MET A 1 -11.07 49.45 35.27
C MET A 1 -10.19 48.92 34.15
N ARG A 2 -9.33 47.97 34.49
CA ARG A 2 -8.41 47.33 33.53
C ARG A 2 -9.10 46.13 32.91
N ARG A 3 -9.39 46.18 31.61
CA ARG A 3 -9.89 45.03 30.84
C ARG A 3 -8.71 44.14 30.48
N VAL A 4 -8.65 43.01 31.12
CA VAL A 4 -7.72 41.94 30.75
C VAL A 4 -8.29 41.20 29.53
N LEU A 5 -7.71 41.41 28.37
CA LEU A 5 -8.03 40.70 27.16
C LEU A 5 -7.32 39.35 27.22
N LEU A 6 -8.06 38.31 27.57
CA LEU A 6 -7.55 36.92 27.55
C LEU A 6 -7.50 36.47 26.08
N MET A 7 -6.33 36.56 25.47
CA MET A 7 -6.07 36.06 24.13
C MET A 7 -5.90 34.54 24.22
N MET A 8 -6.97 33.84 23.95
CA MET A 8 -6.99 32.37 23.89
C MET A 8 -6.25 31.96 22.61
N MET A 9 -4.95 31.73 22.74
CA MET A 9 -4.10 31.22 21.66
C MET A 9 -4.47 29.75 21.44
N LEU A 10 -5.38 29.50 20.49
CA LEU A 10 -5.68 28.15 20.02
C LEU A 10 -4.41 27.64 19.32
N MET A 11 -3.59 26.92 20.05
CA MET A 11 -2.54 26.12 19.44
C MET A 11 -3.21 24.99 18.66
N PHE A 12 -3.40 25.22 17.37
CA PHE A 12 -3.56 24.11 16.42
C PHE A 12 -2.24 23.34 16.42
N THR A 13 -2.12 22.39 17.30
CA THR A 13 -1.15 21.31 17.10
C THR A 13 -1.58 20.61 15.81
N LEU A 14 -0.83 20.84 14.74
CA LEU A 14 -0.83 19.99 13.56
C LEU A 14 -0.30 18.62 14.02
N GLY A 15 -1.16 17.88 14.71
CA GLY A 15 -0.88 16.52 15.09
C GLY A 15 -0.74 15.74 13.78
N MET A 16 0.41 15.12 13.57
CA MET A 16 0.50 13.97 12.70
C MET A 16 -0.64 13.05 13.12
N SER A 17 -1.65 12.92 12.26
CA SER A 17 -2.76 12.00 12.56
C SER A 17 -2.15 10.62 12.63
N ALA A 18 -1.91 10.15 13.84
CA ALA A 18 -1.46 8.79 14.05
C ALA A 18 -2.54 7.89 13.45
N GLN A 19 -2.18 7.18 12.41
CA GLN A 19 -3.11 6.28 11.74
C GLN A 19 -3.59 5.25 12.76
N THR A 20 -4.89 5.26 13.06
CA THR A 20 -5.46 4.43 14.11
C THR A 20 -5.51 2.99 13.62
N ILE A 21 -4.76 2.10 14.28
CA ILE A 21 -4.87 0.66 14.04
C ILE A 21 -6.19 0.18 14.64
N VAL A 22 -7.05 -0.34 13.79
CA VAL A 22 -8.39 -0.83 14.18
C VAL A 22 -8.44 -2.33 14.36
N GLU A 23 -7.49 -3.06 13.77
CA GLU A 23 -7.47 -4.52 13.84
C GLU A 23 -6.04 -5.08 13.77
N ARG A 24 -5.83 -6.23 14.41
CA ARG A 24 -4.61 -7.04 14.31
C ARG A 24 -4.99 -8.48 14.03
N VAL A 25 -4.37 -9.06 13.02
CA VAL A 25 -4.59 -10.46 12.61
C VAL A 25 -3.25 -11.18 12.67
N ALA A 26 -3.23 -12.35 13.32
CA ALA A 26 -2.06 -13.22 13.29
C ALA A 26 -2.47 -14.68 13.33
N PHE A 27 -1.89 -15.49 12.45
CA PHE A 27 -2.11 -16.92 12.39
C PHE A 27 -0.88 -17.68 11.88
N GLN A 28 -0.82 -18.95 12.18
CA GLN A 28 0.06 -19.91 11.54
C GLN A 28 -0.75 -20.92 10.76
N ALA A 29 -0.22 -21.39 9.66
CA ALA A 29 -0.85 -22.35 8.79
C ALA A 29 0.18 -23.19 8.03
N THR A 30 -0.30 -24.14 7.23
CA THR A 30 0.52 -24.79 6.18
C THR A 30 -0.17 -24.55 4.83
N LEU A 31 0.60 -24.19 3.80
CA LEU A 31 0.12 -24.13 2.43
C LEU A 31 0.06 -25.56 1.87
N ASN A 32 -1.14 -25.99 1.46
CA ASN A 32 -1.43 -27.35 1.00
C ASN A 32 -0.89 -28.48 1.91
N GLY A 33 -0.86 -28.24 3.24
CA GLY A 33 -0.36 -29.22 4.22
C GLY A 33 1.16 -29.39 4.24
N LYS A 34 1.92 -28.70 3.41
CA LYS A 34 3.37 -28.93 3.21
C LYS A 34 4.26 -27.79 3.67
N ILE A 35 3.94 -26.55 3.31
CA ILE A 35 4.81 -25.40 3.54
C ILE A 35 4.29 -24.64 4.77
N PRO A 36 4.98 -24.69 5.92
CA PRO A 36 4.57 -23.93 7.09
C PRO A 36 4.76 -22.43 6.86
N VAL A 37 3.76 -21.63 7.29
CA VAL A 37 3.80 -20.19 7.22
C VAL A 37 3.27 -19.56 8.51
N ARG A 38 3.73 -18.35 8.80
CA ARG A 38 3.15 -17.45 9.79
C ARG A 38 2.80 -16.15 9.10
N VAL A 39 1.60 -15.65 9.35
CA VAL A 39 1.10 -14.40 8.78
C VAL A 39 0.67 -13.51 9.92
N ALA A 40 1.08 -12.24 9.89
CA ALA A 40 0.64 -11.25 10.86
C ALA A 40 0.55 -9.88 10.18
N PHE A 41 -0.57 -9.18 10.35
CA PHE A 41 -0.78 -7.84 9.81
C PHE A 41 -1.69 -7.00 10.68
N GLU A 42 -1.52 -5.69 10.57
CA GLU A 42 -2.38 -4.67 11.15
C GLU A 42 -3.29 -4.09 10.06
N VAL A 43 -4.44 -3.57 10.47
CA VAL A 43 -5.37 -2.85 9.58
C VAL A 43 -5.65 -1.49 10.20
N ASP A 44 -5.59 -0.43 9.41
CA ASP A 44 -5.93 0.91 9.87
C ASP A 44 -7.39 1.31 9.57
N ALA A 45 -7.74 2.52 9.96
CA ALA A 45 -9.08 3.07 9.76
C ALA A 45 -9.42 3.27 8.26
N GLU A 46 -8.42 3.45 7.39
CA GLU A 46 -8.57 3.58 5.94
C GLU A 46 -8.68 2.20 5.25
N LYS A 47 -8.72 1.12 6.04
CA LYS A 47 -8.75 -0.28 5.57
C LYS A 47 -7.46 -0.76 4.89
N THR A 48 -6.39 0.02 4.93
CA THR A 48 -5.07 -0.47 4.52
C THR A 48 -4.62 -1.55 5.49
N ALA A 49 -4.15 -2.67 4.95
CA ALA A 49 -3.63 -3.78 5.73
C ALA A 49 -2.14 -3.97 5.42
N ALA A 50 -1.28 -4.01 6.44
CA ALA A 50 0.15 -4.25 6.25
C ALA A 50 0.76 -5.08 7.36
N GLY A 51 1.71 -5.93 7.00
CA GLY A 51 2.34 -6.84 7.93
C GLY A 51 3.44 -7.69 7.29
N GLU A 52 3.55 -8.92 7.74
CA GLU A 52 4.60 -9.84 7.30
C GLU A 52 4.05 -11.25 7.11
N ILE A 53 4.58 -11.93 6.09
CA ILE A 53 4.54 -13.38 5.98
C ILE A 53 5.94 -13.95 6.24
N TYR A 54 6.02 -15.06 6.93
CA TYR A 54 7.25 -15.71 7.30
C TYR A 54 7.20 -17.21 7.00
N TYR A 55 8.22 -17.73 6.31
CA TYR A 55 8.38 -19.10 5.92
C TYR A 55 9.49 -19.75 6.77
N PRO A 56 9.18 -20.40 7.90
CA PRO A 56 10.19 -20.86 8.86
C PRO A 56 11.12 -21.96 8.32
N LYS A 57 10.73 -22.66 7.26
CA LYS A 57 11.54 -23.70 6.61
C LYS A 57 12.21 -23.24 5.31
N ALA A 58 12.16 -21.95 4.97
CA ALA A 58 12.93 -21.44 3.84
C ALA A 58 14.43 -21.56 4.08
N LYS A 59 15.21 -21.63 3.01
CA LYS A 59 16.69 -21.70 3.09
C LYS A 59 17.28 -20.52 3.86
N ASN A 60 16.72 -19.32 3.64
CA ASN A 60 17.07 -18.09 4.35
C ASN A 60 15.78 -17.49 4.90
N PRO A 61 15.32 -17.92 6.08
CA PRO A 61 14.06 -17.46 6.63
C PRO A 61 14.15 -16.00 7.05
N ALA A 62 13.39 -15.15 6.39
CA ALA A 62 13.24 -13.73 6.69
C ALA A 62 11.77 -13.31 6.57
N PRO A 63 11.31 -12.33 7.34
CA PRO A 63 10.01 -11.76 7.15
C PRO A 63 9.90 -11.06 5.79
N ILE A 64 8.81 -11.30 5.10
CA ILE A 64 8.50 -10.69 3.80
C ILE A 64 7.31 -9.76 3.99
N LEU A 65 7.42 -8.54 3.49
CA LEU A 65 6.38 -7.53 3.59
C LEU A 65 5.12 -7.97 2.83
N ILE A 66 3.97 -7.90 3.49
CA ILE A 66 2.67 -8.02 2.86
C ILE A 66 1.90 -6.73 3.03
N VAL A 67 1.29 -6.24 1.95
CA VAL A 67 0.45 -5.03 1.97
C VAL A 67 -0.76 -5.23 1.09
N GLY A 68 -1.88 -4.65 1.48
CA GLY A 68 -3.13 -4.69 0.73
C GLY A 68 -4.26 -4.05 1.50
N TYR A 69 -5.45 -4.63 1.42
CA TYR A 69 -6.67 -4.00 1.92
C TYR A 69 -7.59 -4.99 2.62
N LYS A 70 -8.37 -4.45 3.56
CA LYS A 70 -9.57 -5.12 4.07
C LYS A 70 -10.74 -4.79 3.14
N MET A 71 -11.34 -5.83 2.59
CA MET A 71 -12.47 -5.73 1.66
C MET A 71 -13.79 -5.41 2.40
N PRO A 72 -14.81 -4.89 1.69
CA PRO A 72 -16.11 -4.57 2.30
C PRO A 72 -16.83 -5.77 2.94
N ASP A 73 -16.61 -6.98 2.43
CA ASP A 73 -17.15 -8.23 2.97
C ASP A 73 -16.43 -8.72 4.24
N GLY A 74 -15.34 -8.06 4.61
CA GLY A 74 -14.53 -8.35 5.79
C GLY A 74 -13.32 -9.25 5.51
N ASP A 75 -13.15 -9.71 4.30
CA ASP A 75 -11.99 -10.47 3.84
C ASP A 75 -10.77 -9.54 3.64
N TYR A 76 -9.59 -10.12 3.50
CA TYR A 76 -8.35 -9.37 3.28
C TYR A 76 -7.69 -9.86 1.99
N TYR A 77 -7.29 -8.90 1.17
CA TYR A 77 -6.53 -9.13 -0.04
C TYR A 77 -5.15 -8.49 0.10
N LEU A 78 -4.10 -9.30 0.21
CA LEU A 78 -2.75 -8.84 0.50
C LEU A 78 -1.79 -9.33 -0.59
N ARG A 79 -0.82 -8.51 -0.94
CA ARG A 79 0.26 -8.85 -1.85
C ARG A 79 1.56 -9.00 -1.08
N GLU A 80 2.31 -10.03 -1.35
CA GLU A 80 3.64 -10.29 -0.84
C GLU A 80 4.66 -9.59 -1.74
N PHE A 81 5.57 -8.80 -1.16
CA PHE A 81 6.52 -7.99 -1.91
C PHE A 81 7.97 -8.36 -1.56
N ASN A 82 8.79 -8.53 -2.57
CA ASN A 82 10.23 -8.55 -2.36
C ASN A 82 10.81 -7.13 -2.19
N SER A 83 12.11 -7.03 -1.90
CA SER A 83 12.81 -5.75 -1.67
C SER A 83 12.91 -4.85 -2.91
N LYS A 84 12.56 -5.35 -4.09
CA LYS A 84 12.54 -4.60 -5.36
C LYS A 84 11.15 -4.06 -5.71
N GLY A 85 10.14 -4.34 -4.88
CA GLY A 85 8.75 -3.97 -5.14
C GLY A 85 8.00 -4.93 -6.08
N GLU A 86 8.55 -6.13 -6.33
CA GLU A 86 7.87 -7.15 -7.13
C GLU A 86 6.90 -7.95 -6.27
N VAL A 87 5.70 -8.19 -6.77
CA VAL A 87 4.71 -9.07 -6.15
C VAL A 87 5.13 -10.52 -6.34
N THR A 88 5.40 -11.22 -5.26
CA THR A 88 5.85 -12.61 -5.25
C THR A 88 4.77 -13.60 -4.82
N GLY A 89 3.69 -13.11 -4.23
CA GLY A 89 2.55 -13.90 -3.81
C GLY A 89 1.33 -13.03 -3.56
N ILE A 90 0.16 -13.63 -3.61
CA ILE A 90 -1.12 -12.99 -3.34
C ILE A 90 -1.83 -13.82 -2.28
N LEU A 91 -2.21 -13.18 -1.17
CA LEU A 91 -2.97 -13.81 -0.09
C LEU A 91 -4.41 -13.33 -0.14
N HIS A 92 -5.33 -14.27 -0.19
CA HIS A 92 -6.74 -14.02 0.11
C HIS A 92 -7.05 -14.67 1.45
N VAL A 93 -7.38 -13.86 2.45
CA VAL A 93 -7.68 -14.33 3.81
C VAL A 93 -9.13 -14.02 4.11
N GLU A 94 -9.95 -15.07 4.19
CA GLU A 94 -11.36 -14.99 4.51
C GLU A 94 -11.56 -15.02 6.02
N ARG A 95 -12.56 -14.28 6.51
CA ARG A 95 -12.99 -14.33 7.91
C ARG A 95 -14.48 -14.62 8.02
N LYS A 96 -14.82 -15.86 8.40
CA LYS A 96 -16.21 -16.29 8.60
C LYS A 96 -16.42 -16.79 10.03
N ALA A 97 -17.39 -16.21 10.75
CA ALA A 97 -17.71 -16.57 12.14
C ALA A 97 -16.48 -16.63 13.09
N GLY A 98 -15.56 -15.68 12.95
CA GLY A 98 -14.34 -15.61 13.78
C GLY A 98 -13.23 -16.60 13.39
N LYS A 99 -13.44 -17.44 12.39
CA LYS A 99 -12.43 -18.36 11.88
C LYS A 99 -11.82 -17.80 10.59
N PHE A 100 -10.51 -18.02 10.43
CA PHE A 100 -9.80 -17.68 9.22
C PHE A 100 -9.70 -18.87 8.28
N SER A 101 -9.80 -18.62 6.99
CA SER A 101 -9.53 -19.53 5.88
C SER A 101 -8.90 -18.75 4.74
N GLY A 102 -8.62 -19.39 3.61
CA GLY A 102 -8.13 -18.69 2.43
C GLY A 102 -7.03 -19.45 1.70
N TYR A 103 -6.32 -18.72 0.86
CA TYR A 103 -5.29 -19.29 0.00
C TYR A 103 -4.19 -18.26 -0.30
N TRP A 104 -3.05 -18.77 -0.70
CA TRP A 104 -1.95 -18.04 -1.30
C TRP A 104 -1.86 -18.42 -2.78
N THR A 105 -1.66 -17.46 -3.66
CA THR A 105 -1.56 -17.69 -5.10
C THR A 105 -0.21 -17.19 -5.62
N ASN A 106 0.45 -18.01 -6.45
CA ASN A 106 1.62 -17.60 -7.19
C ASN A 106 1.19 -16.69 -8.36
N PRO A 107 1.63 -15.42 -8.44
CA PRO A 107 1.18 -14.51 -9.50
C PRO A 107 1.66 -14.91 -10.90
N ARG A 108 2.69 -15.77 -11.03
CA ARG A 108 3.21 -16.21 -12.33
C ARG A 108 2.52 -17.45 -12.89
N THR A 109 2.15 -18.36 -12.01
CA THR A 109 1.58 -19.66 -12.42
C THR A 109 0.10 -19.76 -12.14
N GLU A 110 -0.45 -18.79 -11.43
CA GLU A 110 -1.83 -18.77 -10.90
C GLU A 110 -2.16 -19.99 -10.00
N GLU A 111 -1.13 -20.74 -9.62
CA GLU A 111 -1.29 -21.86 -8.71
C GLU A 111 -1.72 -21.37 -7.33
N GLY A 112 -2.87 -21.85 -6.87
CA GLY A 112 -3.44 -21.55 -5.56
C GLY A 112 -3.09 -22.62 -4.52
N LEU A 113 -2.53 -22.19 -3.39
CA LEU A 113 -2.21 -23.07 -2.25
C LEU A 113 -3.11 -22.73 -1.07
N ARG A 114 -3.97 -23.65 -0.64
CA ARG A 114 -4.91 -23.41 0.48
C ARG A 114 -4.17 -23.36 1.82
N PHE A 115 -4.60 -22.45 2.69
CA PHE A 115 -4.24 -22.50 4.10
C PHE A 115 -4.90 -23.69 4.78
N THR A 116 -4.10 -24.60 5.30
CA THR A 116 -4.54 -25.75 6.08
C THR A 116 -3.92 -25.69 7.48
N ASN A 117 -4.49 -26.42 8.45
CA ASN A 117 -4.03 -26.42 9.84
C ASN A 117 -3.90 -25.01 10.45
N LEU A 118 -4.79 -24.10 10.02
CA LEU A 118 -4.75 -22.70 10.44
C LEU A 118 -5.11 -22.58 11.91
N ARG A 119 -4.25 -21.87 12.67
CA ARG A 119 -4.43 -21.55 14.08
C ARG A 119 -4.11 -20.08 14.32
N THR A 120 -5.02 -19.37 14.96
CA THR A 120 -4.74 -18.02 15.46
C THR A 120 -3.63 -18.05 16.49
N ILE A 121 -2.74 -17.08 16.45
CA ILE A 121 -1.63 -16.90 17.39
C ILE A 121 -1.66 -15.48 17.95
N ALA A 122 -0.91 -15.26 19.06
CA ALA A 122 -0.70 -13.90 19.55
C ALA A 122 0.01 -13.05 18.49
N PHE A 123 -0.40 -11.79 18.36
CA PHE A 123 0.22 -10.88 17.41
C PHE A 123 1.69 -10.62 17.78
N PRO A 124 2.65 -10.91 16.91
CA PRO A 124 4.07 -10.71 17.22
C PRO A 124 4.41 -9.22 17.26
N LYS A 125 5.02 -8.74 18.34
CA LYS A 125 5.41 -7.33 18.50
C LYS A 125 6.29 -6.82 17.33
N ALA A 126 7.17 -7.67 16.80
CA ALA A 126 8.05 -7.33 15.68
C ALA A 126 7.30 -7.05 14.36
N CYS A 127 6.07 -7.56 14.21
CA CYS A 127 5.26 -7.34 13.01
C CYS A 127 4.46 -6.03 13.06
N GLY A 128 4.41 -5.37 14.21
CA GLY A 128 3.71 -4.08 14.36
C GLY A 128 4.45 -2.91 13.75
N GLY A 129 3.71 -1.83 13.51
CA GLY A 129 4.26 -0.55 13.05
C GLY A 129 4.55 -0.48 11.54
N LYS A 130 4.04 -1.41 10.72
CA LYS A 130 4.13 -1.30 9.26
C LYS A 130 3.27 -0.16 8.72
N LEU A 131 2.17 0.14 9.40
CA LEU A 131 1.26 1.26 9.09
C LEU A 131 1.66 2.57 9.80
N LEU A 132 2.89 2.69 10.29
CA LEU A 132 3.38 3.97 10.79
C LEU A 132 3.53 4.95 9.64
N PRO A 133 3.02 6.19 9.79
CA PRO A 133 3.14 7.22 8.77
C PRO A 133 4.60 7.56 8.51
N GLU A 134 4.93 7.88 7.25
CA GLU A 134 6.23 8.42 6.88
C GLU A 134 6.28 9.90 7.26
N ASP A 135 7.41 10.34 7.77
CA ASP A 135 7.67 11.76 7.94
C ASP A 135 7.88 12.41 6.55
N PRO A 136 7.11 13.46 6.21
CA PRO A 136 7.28 14.18 4.94
C PRO A 136 8.70 14.64 4.65
N ALA A 137 9.51 14.93 5.68
CA ALA A 137 10.92 15.30 5.53
C ALA A 137 11.79 14.17 4.96
N HIS A 138 11.34 12.92 5.06
CA HIS A 138 12.05 11.74 4.56
C HIS A 138 11.47 11.20 3.24
N ILE A 139 10.49 11.88 2.66
CA ILE A 139 9.95 11.56 1.33
C ILE A 139 10.92 12.11 0.29
N GLY A 140 11.73 11.30 -0.29
CA GLY A 140 12.77 11.70 -1.27
C GLY A 140 13.34 10.48 -1.98
N ARG A 141 12.62 9.33 -1.93
CA ARG A 141 13.08 8.06 -2.45
C ARG A 141 12.18 7.56 -3.56
N GLU A 142 12.72 6.62 -4.31
CA GLU A 142 11.98 5.89 -5.31
C GLU A 142 11.13 4.78 -4.66
N TYR A 143 9.93 4.66 -5.16
CA TYR A 143 8.99 3.58 -4.83
C TYR A 143 8.69 2.80 -6.09
N ARG A 144 8.58 1.48 -5.97
CA ARG A 144 8.32 0.58 -7.11
C ARG A 144 7.18 -0.37 -6.81
N TYR A 145 6.48 -0.70 -7.88
CA TYR A 145 5.48 -1.74 -7.92
C TYR A 145 5.64 -2.51 -9.22
N SER A 146 5.73 -3.83 -9.14
CA SER A 146 5.66 -4.66 -10.33
C SER A 146 5.00 -5.99 -10.03
N PHE A 147 4.31 -6.53 -11.01
CA PHE A 147 3.67 -7.83 -10.94
C PHE A 147 3.74 -8.51 -12.30
N TYR A 148 3.67 -9.84 -12.28
CA TYR A 148 3.60 -10.61 -13.50
C TYR A 148 2.16 -10.69 -13.98
N HIS A 149 1.91 -10.25 -15.22
CA HIS A 149 0.61 -10.34 -15.88
C HIS A 149 0.57 -11.57 -16.76
N THR A 150 -0.14 -12.61 -16.33
CA THR A 150 -0.18 -13.92 -16.99
C THR A 150 -0.76 -13.85 -18.40
N GLY A 151 -1.81 -13.08 -18.62
CA GLY A 151 -2.44 -12.89 -19.94
C GLY A 151 -1.54 -12.22 -20.98
N MET A 152 -0.55 -11.44 -20.55
CA MET A 152 0.42 -10.78 -21.44
C MET A 152 1.80 -11.45 -21.38
N ASN A 153 2.00 -12.38 -20.44
CA ASN A 153 3.25 -13.11 -20.23
C ASN A 153 4.45 -12.18 -19.97
N GLU A 154 4.22 -11.06 -19.26
CA GLU A 154 5.25 -10.06 -18.97
C GLU A 154 5.13 -9.42 -17.60
N MET A 155 6.21 -8.74 -17.17
CA MET A 155 6.19 -7.92 -15.96
C MET A 155 5.56 -6.56 -16.26
N MET A 156 4.56 -6.19 -15.47
CA MET A 156 3.95 -4.87 -15.47
C MET A 156 4.32 -4.15 -14.19
N GLY A 157 4.29 -2.83 -14.21
CA GLY A 157 4.56 -2.09 -12.98
C GLY A 157 4.69 -0.59 -13.19
N GLY A 158 5.12 0.08 -12.14
CA GLY A 158 5.32 1.51 -12.14
C GLY A 158 6.37 1.92 -11.12
N THR A 159 6.81 3.15 -11.25
CA THR A 159 7.71 3.83 -10.33
C THR A 159 7.06 5.13 -9.87
N ALA A 160 7.33 5.53 -8.63
CA ALA A 160 6.96 6.84 -8.13
C ALA A 160 8.15 7.44 -7.39
N THR A 161 8.49 8.67 -7.73
CA THR A 161 9.53 9.44 -7.07
C THR A 161 8.93 10.70 -6.46
N PHE A 162 9.45 11.08 -5.29
CA PHE A 162 8.96 12.23 -4.55
C PHE A 162 10.11 13.11 -4.11
N LYS A 163 9.92 14.43 -4.22
CA LYS A 163 10.91 15.42 -3.82
C LYS A 163 10.24 16.58 -3.09
N GLY A 164 10.77 16.95 -1.94
CA GLY A 164 10.28 18.13 -1.21
C GLY A 164 10.35 19.40 -2.06
N ALA A 165 9.28 20.18 -2.03
CA ALA A 165 9.11 21.43 -2.79
C ALA A 165 8.84 22.64 -1.88
N GLY A 166 9.45 22.64 -0.68
CA GLY A 166 9.26 23.63 0.35
C GLY A 166 8.33 23.17 1.48
N LYS A 167 7.90 24.10 2.34
CA LYS A 167 7.10 23.76 3.52
C LYS A 167 5.77 23.11 3.11
N ASN A 168 5.56 21.87 3.55
CA ASN A 168 4.35 21.08 3.29
C ASN A 168 3.98 20.97 1.79
N ARG A 169 4.99 20.90 0.90
CA ARG A 169 4.77 20.68 -0.53
C ARG A 169 5.69 19.61 -1.06
N ILE A 170 5.20 18.87 -2.04
CA ILE A 170 5.90 17.76 -2.66
C ILE A 170 5.74 17.82 -4.18
N HIS A 171 6.86 17.67 -4.90
CA HIS A 171 6.86 17.27 -6.29
C HIS A 171 6.80 15.75 -6.37
N PHE A 172 6.12 15.25 -7.35
CA PHE A 172 6.06 13.82 -7.63
C PHE A 172 6.22 13.56 -9.13
N ASP A 173 6.75 12.40 -9.44
CA ASP A 173 6.80 11.84 -10.79
C ASP A 173 6.38 10.38 -10.67
N ILE A 174 5.31 10.00 -11.36
CA ILE A 174 4.78 8.65 -11.34
C ILE A 174 4.78 8.15 -12.77
N SER A 175 5.48 7.06 -12.99
CA SER A 175 5.51 6.35 -14.25
C SER A 175 4.83 5.00 -14.07
N ASN A 176 3.87 4.68 -14.91
CA ASN A 176 3.19 3.41 -14.91
C ASN A 176 3.25 2.80 -16.31
N VAL A 177 3.53 1.50 -16.40
CA VAL A 177 3.60 0.77 -17.66
C VAL A 177 2.48 -0.25 -17.69
N PRO A 178 1.35 0.04 -18.31
CA PRO A 178 0.34 -0.96 -18.60
C PRO A 178 0.66 -1.65 -19.90
N GLY A 179 1.12 -2.90 -19.86
CA GLY A 179 1.22 -3.81 -20.99
C GLY A 179 2.01 -3.32 -22.22
N ASN A 180 1.84 -4.03 -23.32
CA ASN A 180 2.51 -3.80 -24.62
C ASN A 180 2.24 -2.45 -25.31
N ILE A 181 1.50 -1.55 -24.72
CA ILE A 181 1.33 -0.20 -25.22
C ILE A 181 2.47 0.64 -24.66
N ALA A 182 3.48 0.69 -25.42
CA ALA A 182 4.87 1.09 -25.26
C ALA A 182 5.15 2.51 -24.73
N GLU A 183 4.26 3.19 -24.11
CA GLU A 183 4.55 4.50 -23.54
C GLU A 183 4.21 4.51 -22.07
N GLY A 184 5.24 4.31 -21.25
CA GLY A 184 5.18 4.70 -19.85
C GLY A 184 4.73 6.16 -19.78
N LYS A 185 3.64 6.44 -19.08
CA LYS A 185 3.16 7.81 -18.88
C LYS A 185 3.56 8.27 -17.51
N SER A 186 4.29 9.36 -17.47
CA SER A 186 4.65 10.04 -16.24
C SER A 186 3.69 11.19 -15.97
N GLU A 187 3.27 11.34 -14.73
CA GLU A 187 2.62 12.54 -14.25
C GLU A 187 3.68 13.46 -13.66
N GLN A 188 4.12 14.46 -14.42
CA GLN A 188 4.95 15.53 -13.87
C GLN A 188 4.07 16.54 -13.16
N GLY A 189 3.86 16.30 -11.87
CA GLY A 189 2.93 17.07 -11.08
C GLY A 189 3.44 18.45 -10.71
N ARG A 190 2.50 19.39 -10.64
CA ARG A 190 2.68 20.61 -9.86
C ARG A 190 2.88 20.24 -8.39
N PRO A 191 3.61 21.05 -7.59
CA PRO A 191 3.78 20.73 -6.17
C PRO A 191 2.44 20.53 -5.47
N ALA A 192 2.22 19.33 -4.93
CA ALA A 192 1.05 19.02 -4.13
C ALA A 192 1.23 19.50 -2.69
N VAL A 193 0.14 19.78 -1.99
CA VAL A 193 0.16 20.16 -0.58
C VAL A 193 0.02 18.91 0.29
N LEU A 194 0.99 18.71 1.17
CA LEU A 194 0.97 17.61 2.15
C LEU A 194 0.10 17.98 3.36
N HIS A 195 -0.78 17.09 3.72
CA HIS A 195 -1.57 17.10 4.94
C HIS A 195 -1.18 15.88 5.81
N GLY A 196 -0.25 16.08 6.74
CA GLY A 196 0.36 14.97 7.47
C GLY A 196 1.18 14.08 6.53
N ASN A 197 0.83 12.79 6.45
CA ASN A 197 1.49 11.81 5.58
C ASN A 197 0.73 11.53 4.27
N GLN A 198 -0.08 12.46 3.81
CA GLN A 198 -0.86 12.27 2.58
C GLN A 198 -0.99 13.55 1.76
N PHE A 199 -1.25 13.40 0.47
CA PHE A 199 -1.73 14.47 -0.39
C PHE A 199 -2.81 13.96 -1.33
N VAL A 200 -3.61 14.90 -1.83
CA VAL A 200 -4.57 14.67 -2.91
C VAL A 200 -4.10 15.48 -4.12
N TYR A 201 -3.98 14.80 -5.23
CA TYR A 201 -3.78 15.43 -6.53
C TYR A 201 -5.10 15.38 -7.29
N ASN A 202 -5.53 16.52 -7.77
CA ASN A 202 -6.77 16.65 -8.52
C ASN A 202 -6.51 17.42 -9.81
N ASN A 203 -6.53 16.72 -10.92
CA ASN A 203 -6.42 17.28 -12.26
C ASN A 203 -7.67 17.00 -13.11
N VAL A 204 -8.81 16.88 -12.45
CA VAL A 204 -10.10 16.53 -13.10
C VAL A 204 -10.46 17.51 -14.21
N ASN A 205 -10.10 18.79 -14.09
CA ASN A 205 -10.43 19.81 -15.10
C ASN A 205 -9.62 19.69 -16.38
N GLU A 206 -8.41 19.13 -16.33
CA GLU A 206 -7.53 18.99 -17.51
C GLU A 206 -7.56 17.55 -18.05
N CYS A 207 -7.55 16.57 -17.16
CA CYS A 207 -7.39 15.16 -17.52
C CYS A 207 -8.49 14.23 -17.00
N GLY A 208 -9.47 14.74 -16.26
CA GLY A 208 -10.50 13.91 -15.62
C GLY A 208 -9.97 12.99 -14.51
N TYR A 209 -8.74 13.19 -14.04
CA TYR A 209 -8.05 12.27 -13.16
C TYR A 209 -7.63 12.91 -11.84
N GLY A 210 -7.81 12.17 -10.76
CA GLY A 210 -7.35 12.53 -9.43
C GLY A 210 -6.99 11.30 -8.61
N PHE A 211 -6.04 11.46 -7.71
CA PHE A 211 -5.66 10.40 -6.78
C PHE A 211 -5.26 10.96 -5.41
N LYS A 212 -5.34 10.12 -4.41
CA LYS A 212 -4.82 10.31 -3.07
C LYS A 212 -3.58 9.44 -2.89
N ALA A 213 -2.51 9.99 -2.34
CA ALA A 213 -1.32 9.24 -1.97
C ALA A 213 -1.14 9.28 -0.45
N ILE A 214 -0.94 8.12 0.18
CA ILE A 214 -0.76 7.96 1.62
C ILE A 214 0.60 7.30 1.86
N PHE A 215 1.47 7.98 2.60
CA PHE A 215 2.83 7.53 2.85
C PHE A 215 2.97 6.80 4.17
N TYR A 216 3.52 5.61 4.08
CA TYR A 216 3.98 4.79 5.20
C TYR A 216 5.50 4.64 5.12
N LYS A 217 6.16 4.25 6.21
CA LYS A 217 7.63 4.14 6.27
C LYS A 217 8.26 3.27 5.18
N GLN A 218 7.54 2.24 4.72
CA GLN A 218 8.06 1.26 3.77
C GLN A 218 7.35 1.27 2.42
N PHE A 219 6.24 1.98 2.27
CA PHE A 219 5.45 1.99 1.04
C PHE A 219 4.58 3.25 0.94
N VAL A 220 4.05 3.49 -0.25
CA VAL A 220 3.00 4.46 -0.52
C VAL A 220 1.80 3.75 -1.13
N VAL A 221 0.61 4.18 -0.73
CA VAL A 221 -0.66 3.72 -1.31
C VAL A 221 -1.22 4.82 -2.17
N PHE A 222 -1.60 4.49 -3.40
CA PHE A 222 -2.35 5.35 -4.29
C PHE A 222 -3.78 4.86 -4.40
N GLU A 223 -4.71 5.78 -4.27
CA GLU A 223 -6.15 5.55 -4.42
C GLU A 223 -6.73 6.57 -5.39
N THR A 224 -7.35 6.12 -6.48
CA THR A 224 -8.04 6.99 -7.43
C THR A 224 -9.23 7.68 -6.75
N THR A 225 -9.35 8.99 -6.93
CA THR A 225 -10.43 9.80 -6.37
C THR A 225 -11.46 10.24 -7.42
N SER A 226 -11.18 10.02 -8.70
CA SER A 226 -12.05 10.35 -9.84
C SER A 226 -12.80 9.14 -10.35
N ASP A 227 -13.96 9.36 -10.95
CA ASP A 227 -14.68 8.30 -11.65
C ASP A 227 -13.96 7.96 -12.96
N TYR A 228 -13.59 6.69 -13.13
CA TYR A 228 -12.92 6.19 -14.34
C TYR A 228 -13.69 6.42 -15.64
N SER A 229 -14.99 6.66 -15.56
CA SER A 229 -15.83 6.90 -16.75
C SER A 229 -15.47 8.16 -17.54
N THR A 230 -14.72 9.07 -16.92
CA THR A 230 -14.34 10.36 -17.48
C THR A 230 -12.85 10.50 -17.78
N THR A 231 -12.04 9.46 -17.53
CA THR A 231 -10.60 9.50 -17.81
C THR A 231 -10.36 9.51 -19.30
N THR A 232 -10.14 10.70 -19.81
CA THR A 232 -9.73 10.94 -21.18
C THR A 232 -8.21 10.88 -21.33
N ASP A 233 -7.73 10.78 -22.47
CA ASP A 233 -6.46 10.71 -23.17
C ASP A 233 -5.14 11.13 -22.48
N CYS A 234 -5.11 11.68 -21.26
CA CYS A 234 -3.88 12.14 -20.62
C CYS A 234 -2.89 11.03 -20.25
N PHE A 235 -3.39 9.84 -19.92
CA PHE A 235 -2.56 8.72 -19.42
C PHE A 235 -2.64 7.46 -20.28
N GLY A 236 -3.39 7.48 -21.38
CA GLY A 236 -3.66 6.30 -22.21
C GLY A 236 -4.72 5.36 -21.65
N ALA A 237 -5.24 4.52 -22.53
CA ALA A 237 -6.26 3.55 -22.16
C ALA A 237 -5.76 2.57 -21.09
N HIS A 238 -6.61 2.30 -20.10
CA HIS A 238 -6.35 1.34 -19.03
C HIS A 238 -5.19 1.67 -18.06
N THR A 239 -4.71 2.92 -18.02
CA THR A 239 -3.72 3.35 -17.05
C THR A 239 -4.40 3.63 -15.71
N THR A 240 -3.89 3.04 -14.62
CA THR A 240 -4.28 3.35 -13.24
C THR A 240 -3.04 3.55 -12.38
N PHE A 241 -3.10 4.48 -11.45
CA PHE A 241 -2.07 4.64 -10.43
C PHE A 241 -2.40 3.88 -9.14
N ASP A 242 -3.61 3.34 -9.04
CA ASP A 242 -4.01 2.59 -7.85
C ASP A 242 -3.05 1.47 -7.54
N GLY A 243 -2.72 1.36 -6.27
CA GLY A 243 -1.91 0.28 -5.78
C GLY A 243 -0.94 0.66 -4.69
N VAL A 244 -0.10 -0.30 -4.38
CA VAL A 244 0.92 -0.18 -3.34
C VAL A 244 2.30 -0.19 -3.99
N TYR A 245 3.05 0.87 -3.76
CA TYR A 245 4.42 1.02 -4.27
C TYR A 245 5.40 0.92 -3.10
N ILE A 246 6.33 0.00 -3.17
CA ILE A 246 7.28 -0.30 -2.11
C ILE A 246 8.51 0.61 -2.23
N LYS A 247 8.93 1.19 -1.11
CA LYS A 247 10.15 1.97 -0.99
C LYS A 247 11.36 1.08 -1.28
N VAL A 248 12.04 1.31 -2.40
CA VAL A 248 13.24 0.57 -2.74
C VAL A 248 14.46 1.13 -2.00
N LYS A 249 15.35 0.23 -1.58
CA LYS A 249 16.63 0.61 -1.02
C LYS A 249 17.57 0.91 -2.18
N GLU A 250 18.25 2.04 -2.11
CA GLU A 250 19.41 2.33 -2.94
C GLU A 250 20.54 1.32 -2.67
#